data_b4f46384b0ac91011b01fa22c051ad2f
#
_entry.id   b4f46384b0ac91011b01fa22c051ad2f
#
_cell.length_a   1.000
_cell.length_b   1.000
_cell.length_c   1.000
_cell.angle_alpha   90.00
_cell.angle_beta   90.00
_cell.angle_gamma   90.00
#
_symmetry.space_group_name_H-M   'P 1'
#
loop_
_entity.id
_entity.type
_entity.pdbx_description
1 polymer ?
#
loop_
_entity_poly.entity_id
_entity_poly.type
_entity_poly.pdbx_seq_one_letter_code
_entity_poly.pdbx_strand_id
1 'polypeptide(L)'
;MNCAIDHLVITAPSLAAGTKMLHDALGIWPQPGGEHVRMGTHNALLRLGEKLYLEVIAIDPAMANPNRPRWFRLDELTAQSMPRLATWVARCADIHAAHAACGAMHGEIEAMSRGDLNWQISIAEDGSMPFDGIAPSLIQWQSPQHPASRLEDRGCELVSWSGLHPQAERLGDLLYALKIESRVSILSPPRANLVA
;
A
#
# COMPACT_ATOMS: atom_id res chain seq x y z
N MET A 1 -16.75 -12.45 -4.02
CA MET A 1 -15.73 -11.48 -3.58
C MET A 1 -14.43 -11.86 -4.29
N ASN A 2 -13.85 -10.97 -5.06
CA ASN A 2 -12.56 -11.16 -5.72
C ASN A 2 -11.76 -9.89 -5.50
N CYS A 3 -10.61 -10.00 -4.85
CA CYS A 3 -9.68 -8.90 -4.70
C CYS A 3 -8.43 -9.15 -5.55
N ALA A 4 -7.75 -8.08 -5.94
CA ALA A 4 -6.51 -8.14 -6.71
C ALA A 4 -5.53 -7.10 -6.15
N ILE A 5 -4.24 -7.27 -6.38
CA ILE A 5 -3.26 -6.23 -6.02
C ILE A 5 -3.64 -4.95 -6.76
N ASP A 6 -3.74 -3.84 -6.01
CA ASP A 6 -3.98 -2.51 -6.54
C ASP A 6 -2.66 -1.74 -6.68
N HIS A 7 -1.94 -1.64 -5.59
CA HIS A 7 -0.62 -1.01 -5.58
C HIS A 7 0.25 -1.50 -4.43
N LEU A 8 1.54 -1.36 -4.62
CA LEU A 8 2.56 -1.51 -3.59
C LEU A 8 2.90 -0.14 -3.02
N VAL A 9 3.20 -0.05 -1.72
CA VAL A 9 3.43 1.22 -1.03
C VAL A 9 4.85 1.29 -0.47
N ILE A 10 5.61 2.26 -0.96
CA ILE A 10 6.90 2.66 -0.39
C ILE A 10 6.67 3.89 0.49
N THR A 11 6.91 3.75 1.79
CA THR A 11 6.94 4.89 2.70
C THR A 11 8.32 5.50 2.74
N ALA A 12 8.37 6.84 2.80
CA ALA A 12 9.64 7.58 2.79
C ALA A 12 9.60 8.79 3.74
N PRO A 13 10.75 9.22 4.29
CA PRO A 13 10.83 10.40 5.15
C PRO A 13 10.54 11.71 4.39
N SER A 14 10.72 11.69 3.07
CA SER A 14 10.30 12.73 2.13
C SER A 14 10.02 12.12 0.77
N LEU A 15 9.16 12.76 -0.02
CA LEU A 15 8.86 12.30 -1.36
C LEU A 15 10.13 12.25 -2.24
N ALA A 16 11.02 13.24 -2.09
CA ALA A 16 12.30 13.29 -2.80
C ALA A 16 13.20 12.09 -2.46
N ALA A 17 13.30 11.70 -1.19
CA ALA A 17 14.11 10.54 -0.78
C ALA A 17 13.54 9.24 -1.36
N GLY A 18 12.22 9.06 -1.31
CA GLY A 18 11.56 7.86 -1.84
C GLY A 18 11.65 7.74 -3.36
N THR A 19 11.41 8.84 -4.08
CA THR A 19 11.50 8.84 -5.56
C THR A 19 12.93 8.64 -6.04
N LYS A 20 13.92 9.21 -5.32
CA LYS A 20 15.34 8.96 -5.60
C LYS A 20 15.72 7.49 -5.40
N MET A 21 15.31 6.88 -4.30
CA MET A 21 15.57 5.46 -4.04
C MET A 21 14.99 4.59 -5.17
N LEU A 22 13.77 4.87 -5.61
CA LEU A 22 13.15 4.15 -6.71
C LEU A 22 13.90 4.34 -8.03
N HIS A 23 14.33 5.57 -8.33
CA HIS A 23 15.15 5.84 -9.50
C HIS A 23 16.50 5.13 -9.46
N ASP A 24 17.19 5.14 -8.32
CA ASP A 24 18.48 4.47 -8.16
C ASP A 24 18.33 2.94 -8.36
N ALA A 25 17.19 2.35 -7.97
CA ALA A 25 16.94 0.93 -8.10
C ALA A 25 16.49 0.49 -9.50
N LEU A 26 15.67 1.29 -10.18
CA LEU A 26 15.02 0.92 -11.45
C LEU A 26 15.48 1.73 -12.66
N GLY A 27 16.22 2.81 -12.46
CA GLY A 27 16.61 3.75 -13.54
C GLY A 27 15.45 4.63 -14.04
N ILE A 28 14.29 4.62 -13.36
CA ILE A 28 13.06 5.27 -13.79
C ILE A 28 12.53 6.18 -12.68
N TRP A 29 12.21 7.43 -13.03
CA TRP A 29 11.53 8.34 -12.12
C TRP A 29 10.02 8.06 -12.09
N PRO A 30 9.38 7.93 -10.91
CA PRO A 30 7.94 7.89 -10.83
C PRO A 30 7.34 9.26 -11.22
N GLN A 31 6.10 9.24 -11.67
CA GLN A 31 5.36 10.44 -12.04
C GLN A 31 4.69 11.07 -10.81
N PRO A 32 4.50 12.40 -10.77
CA PRO A 32 3.71 13.04 -9.73
C PRO A 32 2.32 12.41 -9.63
N GLY A 33 1.91 12.08 -8.43
CA GLY A 33 0.57 11.56 -8.16
C GLY A 33 -0.38 12.68 -7.74
N GLY A 34 -0.33 13.08 -6.48
CA GLY A 34 -1.15 14.17 -5.93
C GLY A 34 -1.13 14.20 -4.41
N GLU A 35 -2.02 14.99 -3.88
CA GLU A 35 -2.11 15.32 -2.46
C GLU A 35 -3.32 14.62 -1.83
N HIS A 36 -3.12 14.06 -0.64
CA HIS A 36 -4.19 13.51 0.18
C HIS A 36 -4.44 14.48 1.35
N VAL A 37 -5.24 15.50 1.08
CA VAL A 37 -5.49 16.61 2.01
C VAL A 37 -5.91 16.12 3.40
N ARG A 38 -6.79 15.13 3.45
CA ARG A 38 -7.30 14.58 4.72
C ARG A 38 -6.20 13.90 5.56
N MET A 39 -5.16 13.36 4.92
CA MET A 39 -4.07 12.63 5.58
C MET A 39 -2.78 13.45 5.67
N GLY A 40 -2.73 14.64 5.05
CA GLY A 40 -1.53 15.49 5.03
C GLY A 40 -0.35 14.80 4.36
N THR A 41 -0.59 14.09 3.26
CA THR A 41 0.42 13.31 2.53
C THR A 41 0.37 13.60 1.04
N HIS A 42 1.48 13.37 0.35
CA HIS A 42 1.59 13.43 -1.11
C HIS A 42 2.31 12.20 -1.64
N ASN A 43 2.14 11.92 -2.93
CA ASN A 43 2.72 10.74 -3.53
C ASN A 43 3.27 10.94 -4.94
N ALA A 44 4.08 9.97 -5.37
CA ALA A 44 4.50 9.77 -6.74
C ALA A 44 4.25 8.32 -7.14
N LEU A 45 3.90 8.08 -8.39
CA LEU A 45 3.36 6.82 -8.87
C LEU A 45 4.17 6.29 -10.05
N LEU A 46 4.39 4.98 -10.09
CA LEU A 46 4.97 4.27 -11.24
C LEU A 46 4.00 3.17 -11.69
N ARG A 47 3.59 3.19 -12.95
CA ARG A 47 2.72 2.17 -13.52
C ARG A 47 3.44 0.81 -13.57
N LEU A 48 2.74 -0.23 -13.11
CA LEU A 48 3.18 -1.64 -13.16
C LEU A 48 2.18 -2.53 -13.93
N GLY A 49 1.16 -1.94 -14.52
CA GLY A 49 0.11 -2.62 -15.27
C GLY A 49 -1.11 -1.71 -15.47
N GLU A 50 -2.14 -2.20 -16.15
CA GLU A 50 -3.36 -1.41 -16.42
C GLU A 50 -4.09 -0.96 -15.15
N LYS A 51 -4.06 -1.78 -14.11
CA LYS A 51 -4.72 -1.56 -12.84
C LYS A 51 -3.78 -1.86 -11.66
N LEU A 52 -2.49 -1.58 -11.82
CA LEU A 52 -1.47 -1.84 -10.84
C LEU A 52 -0.39 -0.75 -10.92
N TYR A 53 0.02 -0.22 -9.76
CA TYR A 53 1.09 0.76 -9.68
C TYR A 53 1.93 0.59 -8.41
N LEU A 54 3.08 1.22 -8.39
CA LEU A 54 3.92 1.40 -7.22
C LEU A 54 3.74 2.86 -6.76
N GLU A 55 3.42 3.04 -5.49
CA GLU A 55 3.27 4.33 -4.84
C GLU A 55 4.48 4.63 -3.96
N VAL A 56 5.07 5.78 -4.13
CA VAL A 56 5.96 6.39 -3.13
C VAL A 56 5.15 7.45 -2.41
N ILE A 57 5.03 7.32 -1.08
CA ILE A 57 4.24 8.23 -0.27
C ILE A 57 5.07 8.81 0.89
N ALA A 58 4.84 10.08 1.19
CA ALA A 58 5.48 10.79 2.28
C ALA A 58 4.51 11.81 2.91
N ILE A 59 4.87 12.31 4.09
CA ILE A 59 4.22 13.47 4.69
C ILE A 59 4.47 14.68 3.78
N ASP A 60 3.42 15.45 3.49
CA ASP A 60 3.55 16.70 2.75
C ASP A 60 3.84 17.85 3.73
N PRO A 61 5.04 18.46 3.67
CA PRO A 61 5.41 19.52 4.59
C PRO A 61 4.62 20.83 4.36
N ALA A 62 3.95 20.97 3.21
CA ALA A 62 3.11 22.12 2.91
C ALA A 62 1.70 22.01 3.50
N MET A 63 1.30 20.81 3.97
CA MET A 63 -0.02 20.57 4.51
C MET A 63 -0.06 20.68 6.04
N ALA A 64 -1.22 21.08 6.55
CA ALA A 64 -1.48 21.03 7.98
C ALA A 64 -1.46 19.59 8.50
N ASN A 65 -1.07 19.42 9.77
CA ASN A 65 -1.17 18.12 10.43
C ASN A 65 -2.64 17.69 10.51
N PRO A 66 -2.97 16.45 10.11
CA PRO A 66 -4.30 15.91 10.31
C PRO A 66 -4.56 15.73 11.81
N ASN A 67 -5.84 15.79 12.22
CA ASN A 67 -6.24 15.54 13.61
C ASN A 67 -6.32 14.02 13.91
N ARG A 68 -5.44 13.22 13.32
CA ARG A 68 -5.37 11.77 13.47
C ARG A 68 -3.99 11.26 13.05
N PRO A 69 -3.57 10.06 13.48
CA PRO A 69 -2.41 9.38 12.93
C PRO A 69 -2.54 9.18 11.42
N ARG A 70 -1.44 9.38 10.70
CA ARG A 70 -1.39 9.11 9.26
C ARG A 70 -1.30 7.60 9.01
N TRP A 71 -1.88 7.19 7.90
CA TRP A 71 -1.77 5.81 7.42
C TRP A 71 -0.31 5.36 7.24
N PHE A 72 -0.10 4.03 7.22
CA PHE A 72 1.18 3.37 6.91
C PHE A 72 2.32 3.77 7.88
N ARG A 73 1.98 4.14 9.12
CA ARG A 73 2.94 4.57 10.16
C ARG A 73 3.87 5.70 9.70
N LEU A 74 3.40 6.60 8.84
CA LEU A 74 4.22 7.69 8.32
C LEU A 74 4.71 8.63 9.42
N ASP A 75 3.94 8.79 10.51
CA ASP A 75 4.33 9.65 11.64
C ASP A 75 5.49 9.07 12.49
N GLU A 76 5.82 7.78 12.31
CA GLU A 76 6.96 7.13 12.97
C GLU A 76 8.29 7.39 12.20
N LEU A 77 8.23 7.89 10.98
CA LEU A 77 9.42 8.15 10.19
C LEU A 77 10.13 9.43 10.64
N THR A 78 11.45 9.35 10.73
CA THR A 78 12.34 10.48 11.00
C THR A 78 13.12 10.84 9.74
N ALA A 79 13.82 11.98 9.74
CA ALA A 79 14.69 12.37 8.63
C ALA A 79 15.82 11.34 8.33
N GLN A 80 16.15 10.48 9.29
CA GLN A 80 17.15 9.41 9.15
C GLN A 80 16.56 8.08 8.69
N SER A 81 15.24 7.98 8.61
CA SER A 81 14.58 6.76 8.14
C SER A 81 14.88 6.51 6.65
N MET A 82 15.10 5.25 6.31
CA MET A 82 15.27 4.87 4.91
C MET A 82 13.90 4.61 4.25
N PRO A 83 13.72 5.02 2.98
CA PRO A 83 12.55 4.60 2.23
C PRO A 83 12.47 3.07 2.17
N ARG A 84 11.28 2.51 2.31
CA ARG A 84 11.09 1.06 2.29
C ARG A 84 9.74 0.66 1.69
N LEU A 85 9.69 -0.50 1.06
CA LEU A 85 8.41 -1.17 0.77
C LEU A 85 7.76 -1.51 2.11
N ALA A 86 6.68 -0.83 2.45
CA ALA A 86 6.07 -0.90 3.77
C ALA A 86 4.82 -1.79 3.78
N THR A 87 4.02 -1.74 2.72
CA THR A 87 2.77 -2.47 2.61
C THR A 87 2.30 -2.52 1.16
N TRP A 88 1.12 -3.03 0.97
CA TRP A 88 0.41 -3.07 -0.29
C TRP A 88 -1.10 -2.92 -0.07
N VAL A 89 -1.82 -2.63 -1.13
CA VAL A 89 -3.26 -2.41 -1.10
C VAL A 89 -3.94 -3.37 -2.07
N ALA A 90 -5.03 -3.99 -1.63
CA ALA A 90 -5.84 -4.89 -2.45
C ALA A 90 -7.13 -4.20 -2.89
N ARG A 91 -7.36 -4.14 -4.20
CA ARG A 91 -8.60 -3.65 -4.79
C ARG A 91 -9.66 -4.73 -4.73
N CYS A 92 -10.81 -4.41 -4.16
CA CYS A 92 -11.95 -5.29 -4.01
C CYS A 92 -13.17 -4.74 -4.79
N ALA A 93 -13.97 -5.63 -5.34
CA ALA A 93 -15.23 -5.26 -6.00
C ALA A 93 -16.29 -4.83 -4.98
N ASP A 94 -16.24 -5.39 -3.77
CA ASP A 94 -17.05 -5.04 -2.61
C ASP A 94 -16.15 -5.02 -1.38
N ILE A 95 -15.81 -3.80 -0.95
CA ILE A 95 -14.90 -3.59 0.18
C ILE A 95 -15.52 -4.01 1.51
N HIS A 96 -16.85 -3.86 1.66
CA HIS A 96 -17.54 -4.24 2.90
C HIS A 96 -17.55 -5.75 3.08
N ALA A 97 -17.81 -6.50 2.02
CA ALA A 97 -17.74 -7.96 2.06
C ALA A 97 -16.31 -8.44 2.30
N ALA A 98 -15.31 -7.80 1.69
CA ALA A 98 -13.89 -8.11 1.89
C ALA A 98 -13.45 -7.80 3.33
N HIS A 99 -13.82 -6.64 3.86
CA HIS A 99 -13.53 -6.23 5.23
C HIS A 99 -14.15 -7.18 6.26
N ALA A 100 -15.42 -7.58 6.07
CA ALA A 100 -16.09 -8.55 6.95
C ALA A 100 -15.35 -9.91 6.98
N ALA A 101 -14.74 -10.33 5.87
CA ALA A 101 -13.95 -11.57 5.80
C ALA A 101 -12.58 -11.45 6.47
N CYS A 102 -12.01 -10.24 6.56
CA CYS A 102 -10.71 -9.98 7.18
C CYS A 102 -10.77 -9.76 8.70
N GLY A 103 -11.94 -9.36 9.23
CA GLY A 103 -12.12 -8.99 10.63
C GLY A 103 -11.51 -7.63 11.00
N ALA A 104 -11.56 -7.29 12.29
CA ALA A 104 -11.26 -5.95 12.83
C ALA A 104 -9.84 -5.40 12.60
N MET A 105 -8.91 -6.22 12.13
CA MET A 105 -7.49 -5.81 11.96
C MET A 105 -7.26 -4.82 10.82
N HIS A 106 -8.26 -4.58 9.96
CA HIS A 106 -8.13 -3.70 8.79
C HIS A 106 -8.59 -2.27 9.08
N GLY A 107 -8.90 -1.93 10.33
CA GLY A 107 -9.44 -0.62 10.70
C GLY A 107 -10.82 -0.36 10.11
N GLU A 108 -11.21 0.90 10.00
CA GLU A 108 -12.51 1.30 9.47
C GLU A 108 -12.45 1.60 7.97
N ILE A 109 -13.58 1.40 7.29
CA ILE A 109 -13.71 1.78 5.87
C ILE A 109 -14.04 3.27 5.79
N GLU A 110 -13.15 4.03 5.17
CA GLU A 110 -13.27 5.47 5.06
C GLU A 110 -13.34 5.93 3.60
N ALA A 111 -14.19 6.93 3.34
CA ALA A 111 -14.26 7.58 2.04
C ALA A 111 -13.12 8.60 1.89
N MET A 112 -12.45 8.54 0.76
CA MET A 112 -11.31 9.40 0.41
C MET A 112 -11.48 9.96 -0.99
N SER A 113 -10.83 11.09 -1.24
CA SER A 113 -10.81 11.73 -2.56
C SER A 113 -9.46 12.40 -2.86
N ARG A 114 -9.13 12.49 -4.15
CA ARG A 114 -7.98 13.23 -4.67
C ARG A 114 -8.28 13.71 -6.09
N GLY A 115 -8.47 15.01 -6.27
CA GLY A 115 -8.95 15.54 -7.53
C GLY A 115 -10.33 14.94 -7.89
N ASP A 116 -10.43 14.32 -9.05
CA ASP A 116 -11.64 13.63 -9.53
C ASP A 116 -11.69 12.14 -9.13
N LEU A 117 -10.68 11.63 -8.46
CA LEU A 117 -10.65 10.27 -7.95
C LEU A 117 -11.34 10.18 -6.59
N ASN A 118 -12.24 9.19 -6.47
CA ASN A 118 -12.93 8.87 -5.23
C ASN A 118 -12.82 7.37 -4.96
N TRP A 119 -12.60 7.01 -3.70
CA TRP A 119 -12.48 5.62 -3.28
C TRP A 119 -12.89 5.43 -1.82
N GLN A 120 -13.12 4.19 -1.43
CA GLN A 120 -13.17 3.76 -0.04
C GLN A 120 -11.92 2.94 0.26
N ILE A 121 -11.37 3.08 1.46
CA ILE A 121 -10.17 2.36 1.89
C ILE A 121 -10.26 2.02 3.37
N SER A 122 -9.74 0.86 3.76
CA SER A 122 -9.62 0.49 5.15
C SER A 122 -8.40 1.15 5.79
N ILE A 123 -8.60 1.86 6.92
CA ILE A 123 -7.56 2.61 7.63
C ILE A 123 -7.66 2.31 9.12
N ALA A 124 -6.57 1.85 9.73
CA ALA A 124 -6.50 1.71 11.17
C ALA A 124 -6.50 3.08 11.86
N GLU A 125 -7.21 3.22 12.98
CA GLU A 125 -7.34 4.48 13.72
C GLU A 125 -5.97 5.02 14.19
N ASP A 126 -5.07 4.12 14.55
CA ASP A 126 -3.70 4.42 15.00
C ASP A 126 -2.68 4.53 13.86
N GLY A 127 -3.12 4.43 12.60
CA GLY A 127 -2.26 4.49 11.41
C GLY A 127 -1.42 3.23 11.18
N SER A 128 -1.64 2.17 11.94
CA SER A 128 -0.93 0.88 11.79
C SER A 128 -1.31 0.16 10.49
N MET A 129 -0.55 -0.87 10.16
CA MET A 129 -0.76 -1.71 8.98
C MET A 129 -1.08 -3.13 9.42
N PRO A 130 -2.06 -3.81 8.80
CA PRO A 130 -2.37 -5.20 9.13
C PRO A 130 -1.15 -6.10 8.98
N PHE A 131 -0.87 -6.93 9.99
CA PHE A 131 0.31 -7.82 10.03
C PHE A 131 1.62 -7.09 9.69
N ASP A 132 1.85 -5.92 10.28
CA ASP A 132 3.03 -5.07 10.02
C ASP A 132 3.27 -4.75 8.54
N GLY A 133 2.19 -4.70 7.75
CA GLY A 133 2.19 -4.36 6.33
C GLY A 133 2.26 -5.56 5.39
N ILE A 134 2.35 -6.79 5.90
CA ILE A 134 2.35 -7.99 5.06
C ILE A 134 0.94 -8.36 4.58
N ALA A 135 -0.10 -8.09 5.37
CA ALA A 135 -1.47 -8.13 4.86
C ALA A 135 -1.84 -6.77 4.20
N PRO A 136 -2.71 -6.77 3.18
CA PRO A 136 -3.07 -5.55 2.49
C PRO A 136 -4.04 -4.68 3.27
N SER A 137 -4.01 -3.36 3.06
CA SER A 137 -5.20 -2.54 3.21
C SER A 137 -6.17 -2.83 2.06
N LEU A 138 -7.46 -2.59 2.27
CA LEU A 138 -8.48 -2.84 1.25
C LEU A 138 -8.91 -1.53 0.59
N ILE A 139 -9.10 -1.52 -0.73
CA ILE A 139 -9.58 -0.36 -1.47
C ILE A 139 -10.69 -0.73 -2.45
N GLN A 140 -11.66 0.16 -2.61
CA GLN A 140 -12.65 0.11 -3.68
C GLN A 140 -12.74 1.46 -4.36
N TRP A 141 -12.35 1.51 -5.63
CA TRP A 141 -12.47 2.70 -6.45
C TRP A 141 -13.93 2.96 -6.81
N GLN A 142 -14.36 4.21 -6.63
CA GLN A 142 -15.68 4.69 -7.03
C GLN A 142 -15.62 5.48 -8.34
N SER A 143 -14.43 5.92 -8.73
CA SER A 143 -14.18 6.55 -10.02
C SER A 143 -14.09 5.51 -11.13
N PRO A 144 -14.57 5.81 -12.35
CA PRO A 144 -14.58 4.86 -13.47
C PRO A 144 -13.18 4.52 -13.98
N GLN A 145 -12.24 5.45 -13.85
CA GLN A 145 -10.85 5.27 -14.25
C GLN A 145 -9.96 4.95 -13.07
N HIS A 146 -9.12 3.93 -13.24
CA HIS A 146 -8.10 3.57 -12.26
C HIS A 146 -6.87 4.49 -12.40
N PRO A 147 -6.20 4.92 -11.30
CA PRO A 147 -5.02 5.80 -11.39
C PRO A 147 -3.94 5.30 -12.35
N ALA A 148 -3.65 4.01 -12.35
CA ALA A 148 -2.63 3.43 -13.22
C ALA A 148 -2.90 3.66 -14.72
N SER A 149 -4.16 3.79 -15.14
CA SER A 149 -4.49 4.05 -16.54
C SER A 149 -4.14 5.47 -17.02
N ARG A 150 -3.85 6.37 -16.08
CA ARG A 150 -3.43 7.76 -16.34
C ARG A 150 -1.92 7.93 -16.34
N LEU A 151 -1.19 6.89 -15.95
CA LEU A 151 0.26 6.90 -15.89
C LEU A 151 0.87 6.42 -17.19
N GLU A 152 1.99 7.03 -17.56
CA GLU A 152 2.79 6.59 -18.70
C GLU A 152 3.33 5.17 -18.45
N ASP A 153 3.27 4.34 -19.45
CA ASP A 153 3.89 3.02 -19.42
C ASP A 153 5.39 3.15 -19.63
N ARG A 154 6.16 2.85 -18.60
CA ARG A 154 7.64 2.89 -18.61
C ARG A 154 8.25 1.50 -18.76
N GLY A 155 7.47 0.50 -19.16
CA GLY A 155 7.93 -0.86 -19.35
C GLY A 155 8.20 -1.64 -18.06
N CYS A 156 7.64 -1.21 -16.91
CA CYS A 156 7.74 -1.90 -15.65
C CYS A 156 6.52 -2.77 -15.39
N GLU A 157 6.74 -3.98 -14.88
CA GLU A 157 5.68 -4.87 -14.44
C GLU A 157 6.01 -5.54 -13.10
N LEU A 158 4.98 -5.89 -12.33
CA LEU A 158 5.14 -6.72 -11.14
C LEU A 158 5.20 -8.19 -11.53
N VAL A 159 6.35 -8.81 -11.37
CA VAL A 159 6.53 -10.25 -11.62
C VAL A 159 5.98 -11.06 -10.44
N SER A 160 6.41 -10.76 -9.22
CA SER A 160 5.96 -11.41 -8.00
C SER A 160 6.19 -10.53 -6.79
N TRP A 161 5.44 -10.80 -5.71
CA TRP A 161 5.62 -10.20 -4.40
C TRP A 161 5.67 -11.30 -3.34
N SER A 162 6.62 -11.20 -2.43
CA SER A 162 6.77 -12.17 -1.34
C SER A 162 6.92 -11.47 0.00
N GLY A 163 6.17 -11.92 1.00
CA GLY A 163 6.24 -11.44 2.37
C GLY A 163 6.74 -12.53 3.32
N LEU A 164 7.49 -12.14 4.35
CA LEU A 164 7.95 -13.01 5.42
C LEU A 164 7.22 -12.63 6.70
N HIS A 165 6.48 -13.57 7.30
CA HIS A 165 5.78 -13.30 8.56
C HIS A 165 5.66 -14.56 9.43
N PRO A 166 5.82 -14.46 10.79
CA PRO A 166 5.69 -15.60 11.68
C PRO A 166 4.33 -16.31 11.62
N GLN A 167 3.27 -15.57 11.29
CA GLN A 167 1.90 -16.08 11.14
C GLN A 167 1.55 -16.32 9.66
N ALA A 168 2.47 -16.91 8.88
CA ALA A 168 2.28 -17.10 7.44
C ALA A 168 1.03 -17.92 7.09
N GLU A 169 0.69 -18.93 7.89
CA GLU A 169 -0.51 -19.75 7.71
C GLU A 169 -1.78 -18.90 7.80
N ARG A 170 -1.91 -18.10 8.89
CA ARG A 170 -3.06 -17.19 9.08
C ARG A 170 -3.17 -16.15 7.96
N LEU A 171 -2.04 -15.66 7.48
CA LEU A 171 -2.00 -14.75 6.31
C LEU A 171 -2.42 -15.46 5.02
N GLY A 172 -2.01 -16.71 4.84
CA GLY A 172 -2.44 -17.54 3.72
C GLY A 172 -3.96 -17.72 3.69
N ASP A 173 -4.56 -18.02 4.85
CA ASP A 173 -6.03 -18.14 4.99
C ASP A 173 -6.74 -16.82 4.65
N LEU A 174 -6.18 -15.69 5.10
CA LEU A 174 -6.70 -14.37 4.77
C LEU A 174 -6.67 -14.09 3.26
N LEU A 175 -5.53 -14.32 2.61
CA LEU A 175 -5.38 -14.11 1.16
C LEU A 175 -6.30 -15.04 0.37
N TYR A 176 -6.47 -16.28 0.83
CA TYR A 176 -7.41 -17.22 0.24
C TYR A 176 -8.87 -16.73 0.37
N ALA A 177 -9.26 -16.24 1.57
CA ALA A 177 -10.60 -15.69 1.78
C ALA A 177 -10.87 -14.46 0.89
N LEU A 178 -9.86 -13.62 0.67
CA LEU A 178 -9.92 -12.47 -0.25
C LEU A 178 -9.85 -12.87 -1.73
N LYS A 179 -9.54 -14.13 -2.03
CA LYS A 179 -9.28 -14.65 -3.39
C LYS A 179 -8.22 -13.83 -4.14
N ILE A 180 -7.15 -13.48 -3.43
CA ILE A 180 -6.00 -12.79 -4.01
C ILE A 180 -5.27 -13.74 -4.97
N GLU A 181 -4.88 -13.19 -6.13
CA GLU A 181 -4.20 -13.94 -7.18
C GLU A 181 -2.80 -14.46 -6.77
N SER A 182 -2.32 -15.45 -7.50
CA SER A 182 -1.11 -16.25 -7.25
C SER A 182 0.25 -15.52 -7.31
N ARG A 183 0.27 -14.20 -7.53
CA ARG A 183 1.50 -13.39 -7.54
C ARG A 183 2.03 -13.04 -6.15
N VAL A 184 1.23 -13.33 -5.11
CA VAL A 184 1.58 -13.08 -3.71
C VAL A 184 1.93 -14.39 -3.05
N SER A 185 3.08 -14.46 -2.41
CA SER A 185 3.48 -15.61 -1.58
C SER A 185 3.86 -15.13 -0.19
N ILE A 186 3.37 -15.83 0.83
CA ILE A 186 3.74 -15.59 2.22
C ILE A 186 4.58 -16.75 2.72
N LEU A 187 5.75 -16.44 3.23
CA LEU A 187 6.71 -17.42 3.72
C LEU A 187 6.88 -17.26 5.23
N SER A 188 7.08 -18.36 5.93
CA SER A 188 7.53 -18.32 7.32
C SER A 188 9.02 -18.00 7.36
N PRO A 189 9.46 -17.11 8.27
CA PRO A 189 10.89 -16.90 8.48
C PRO A 189 11.53 -18.23 8.91
N PRO A 190 12.78 -18.50 8.53
CA PRO A 190 13.49 -19.69 8.95
C PRO A 190 13.52 -19.72 10.50
N ARG A 191 13.16 -20.85 11.09
CA ARG A 191 13.33 -21.04 12.56
C ARG A 191 14.82 -20.91 12.86
N ALA A 192 15.17 -20.04 13.82
CA ALA A 192 16.51 -20.03 14.36
C ALA A 192 16.75 -21.41 15.00
N ASN A 193 17.55 -22.27 14.36
CA ASN A 193 18.02 -23.50 14.98
C ASN A 193 19.08 -23.08 15.99
N LEU A 194 18.75 -23.15 17.27
CA LEU A 194 19.76 -23.24 18.31
C LEU A 194 20.48 -24.58 18.12
N VAL A 195 21.67 -24.51 17.56
CA VAL A 195 22.61 -25.64 17.57
C VAL A 195 23.27 -25.59 18.93
N ALA A 196 22.97 -26.56 19.79
CA ALA A 196 23.65 -26.76 21.07
C ALA A 196 25.05 -27.35 20.85
#